data_ea2eeabc6424a491dd2bb98b4c327189
#
_entry.id   ea2eeabc6424a491dd2bb98b4c327189
#
_cell.length_a   1.000
_cell.length_b   1.000
_cell.length_c   1.000
_cell.angle_alpha   90.00
_cell.angle_beta   90.00
_cell.angle_gamma   90.00
#
_symmetry.space_group_name_H-M   'P 1'
#
loop_
_entity.id
_entity.type
_entity.pdbx_description
1 polymer ?
#
loop_
_entity_poly.entity_id
_entity_poly.type
_entity_poly.pdbx_seq_one_letter_code
_entity_poly.pdbx_strand_id
1 'polypeptide(L)'
;MLPVDPSAALALATALVLLLSLFAARRRRPPPASARRDAPDTLQTFAPQPARVLTVAERQAHTLLRQAMPGYLVLAQVPLSRFLSVPARQGEWLQRISGLSADLLLCDSASRVLAVIDVRPLRLSDNSRRRHERMTTLLRKAGIKVLSWQEDALPDVTTARGQLLPLLTAGKAPREAAAPPTSRPMPLIPIAEILADDGSDREDAMEPVP
;
A
#
# COMPACT_ATOMS: atom_id res chain seq x y z
N MET A 1 29.60 32.74 -50.07
CA MET A 1 29.91 31.73 -49.08
C MET A 1 30.83 32.37 -48.06
N LEU A 2 30.32 32.71 -46.85
CA LEU A 2 31.12 33.27 -45.76
C LEU A 2 31.91 32.13 -45.10
N PRO A 3 33.23 32.26 -44.92
CA PRO A 3 33.99 31.25 -44.20
C PRO A 3 33.56 31.25 -42.73
N VAL A 4 33.01 30.13 -42.28
CA VAL A 4 32.71 29.94 -40.86
C VAL A 4 34.00 29.58 -40.18
N ASP A 5 34.51 30.46 -39.32
CA ASP A 5 35.69 30.22 -38.52
C ASP A 5 35.53 28.94 -37.66
N PRO A 6 36.42 27.96 -37.78
CA PRO A 6 36.33 26.71 -37.06
C PRO A 6 36.35 26.90 -35.53
N SER A 7 36.96 27.98 -35.04
CA SER A 7 36.96 28.36 -33.62
C SER A 7 35.60 28.81 -33.13
N ALA A 8 34.82 29.54 -33.95
CA ALA A 8 33.49 29.96 -33.61
C ALA A 8 32.49 28.77 -33.57
N ALA A 9 32.64 27.81 -34.48
CA ALA A 9 31.84 26.61 -34.51
C ALA A 9 32.08 25.72 -33.26
N LEU A 10 33.32 25.60 -32.81
CA LEU A 10 33.70 24.86 -31.61
C LEU A 10 33.15 25.52 -30.36
N ALA A 11 33.21 26.85 -30.25
CA ALA A 11 32.66 27.61 -29.13
C ALA A 11 31.14 27.48 -29.02
N LEU A 12 30.42 27.50 -30.14
CA LEU A 12 28.96 27.29 -30.17
C LEU A 12 28.57 25.87 -29.75
N ALA A 13 29.31 24.87 -30.23
CA ALA A 13 29.04 23.47 -29.82
C ALA A 13 29.26 23.23 -28.34
N THR A 14 30.32 23.78 -27.74
CA THR A 14 30.59 23.65 -26.29
C THR A 14 29.55 24.39 -25.47
N ALA A 15 29.11 25.58 -25.88
CA ALA A 15 28.04 26.32 -25.21
C ALA A 15 26.72 25.57 -25.24
N LEU A 16 26.37 24.92 -26.36
CA LEU A 16 25.16 24.13 -26.51
C LEU A 16 25.18 22.90 -25.58
N VAL A 17 26.32 22.18 -25.52
CA VAL A 17 26.47 21.01 -24.61
C VAL A 17 26.35 21.41 -23.14
N LEU A 18 26.95 22.54 -22.75
CA LEU A 18 26.83 23.09 -21.40
C LEU A 18 25.38 23.47 -21.07
N LEU A 19 24.67 24.09 -22.01
CA LEU A 19 23.28 24.49 -21.83
C LEU A 19 22.34 23.27 -21.69
N LEU A 20 22.55 22.24 -22.50
CA LEU A 20 21.82 20.98 -22.42
C LEU A 20 22.11 20.22 -21.13
N SER A 21 23.37 20.22 -20.67
CA SER A 21 23.74 19.57 -19.41
C SER A 21 23.16 20.28 -18.20
N LEU A 22 23.13 21.62 -18.19
CA LEU A 22 22.45 22.44 -17.15
C LEU A 22 20.94 22.22 -17.15
N PHE A 23 20.32 22.11 -18.31
CA PHE A 23 18.90 21.85 -18.47
C PHE A 23 18.54 20.44 -17.99
N ALA A 24 19.35 19.45 -18.32
CA ALA A 24 19.18 18.06 -17.83
C ALA A 24 19.40 17.97 -16.31
N ALA A 25 20.36 18.70 -15.76
CA ALA A 25 20.61 18.76 -14.33
C ALA A 25 19.46 19.45 -13.56
N ARG A 26 18.86 20.51 -14.13
CA ARG A 26 17.67 21.15 -13.56
C ARG A 26 16.44 20.23 -13.57
N ARG A 27 16.24 19.43 -14.63
CA ARG A 27 15.15 18.44 -14.69
C ARG A 27 15.33 17.27 -13.72
N ARG A 28 16.57 16.96 -13.32
CA ARG A 28 16.89 15.86 -12.40
C ARG A 28 16.90 16.26 -10.93
N ARG A 29 16.81 17.57 -10.61
CA ARG A 29 16.73 18.00 -9.21
C ARG A 29 15.34 17.62 -8.66
N PRO A 30 15.25 16.67 -7.72
CA PRO A 30 14.01 16.46 -6.98
C PRO A 30 13.68 17.76 -6.26
N PRO A 31 12.41 18.16 -6.16
CA PRO A 31 12.03 19.34 -5.41
C PRO A 31 12.55 19.21 -3.98
N PRO A 32 13.10 20.28 -3.40
CA PRO A 32 13.66 20.23 -2.05
C PRO A 32 12.59 19.71 -1.09
N ALA A 33 12.99 18.79 -0.20
CA ALA A 33 12.09 18.12 0.75
C ALA A 33 11.32 19.11 1.66
N SER A 34 11.82 20.34 1.81
CA SER A 34 11.18 21.44 2.51
C SER A 34 9.94 21.98 1.78
N ALA A 35 9.94 22.00 0.44
CA ALA A 35 8.78 22.49 -0.33
C ALA A 35 7.53 21.58 -0.21
N ARG A 36 7.69 20.36 0.30
CA ARG A 36 6.55 19.47 0.59
C ARG A 36 5.88 19.72 1.94
N ARG A 37 6.58 20.41 2.88
CA ARG A 37 6.04 20.69 4.22
C ARG A 37 5.21 21.97 4.29
N ASP A 38 5.44 22.91 3.37
CA ASP A 38 4.79 24.22 3.37
C ASP A 38 3.70 24.34 2.29
N ALA A 39 3.38 23.25 1.56
CA ALA A 39 2.20 23.23 0.72
C ALA A 39 0.98 23.36 1.64
N PRO A 40 0.11 24.39 1.46
CA PRO A 40 -1.11 24.51 2.25
C PRO A 40 -1.85 23.18 2.16
N ASP A 41 -2.37 22.72 3.30
CA ASP A 41 -3.11 21.46 3.37
C ASP A 41 -4.35 21.58 2.48
N THR A 42 -4.16 21.26 1.20
CA THR A 42 -5.20 21.34 0.17
C THR A 42 -6.36 20.40 0.46
N LEU A 43 -6.21 19.46 1.40
CA LEU A 43 -7.30 18.59 1.84
C LEU A 43 -8.46 19.37 2.46
N GLN A 44 -8.18 20.51 3.09
CA GLN A 44 -9.22 21.38 3.66
C GLN A 44 -10.06 22.07 2.60
N THR A 45 -9.56 22.19 1.37
CA THR A 45 -10.26 22.84 0.25
C THR A 45 -11.31 21.94 -0.38
N PHE A 46 -11.20 20.62 -0.18
CA PHE A 46 -12.13 19.63 -0.71
C PHE A 46 -13.12 19.21 0.37
N ALA A 47 -14.42 19.19 0.04
CA ALA A 47 -15.47 18.63 0.86
C ALA A 47 -15.67 17.16 0.48
N PRO A 48 -15.01 16.19 1.17
CA PRO A 48 -15.14 14.79 0.82
C PRO A 48 -16.53 14.28 1.15
N GLN A 49 -17.09 13.47 0.25
CA GLN A 49 -18.37 12.82 0.48
C GLN A 49 -18.17 11.30 0.64
N PRO A 50 -18.96 10.64 1.49
CA PRO A 50 -18.88 9.21 1.66
C PRO A 50 -19.28 8.49 0.36
N ALA A 51 -18.47 7.53 -0.05
CA ALA A 51 -18.71 6.70 -1.22
C ALA A 51 -18.82 5.23 -0.85
N ARG A 52 -19.44 4.43 -1.73
CA ARG A 52 -19.49 2.97 -1.55
C ARG A 52 -18.10 2.39 -1.79
N VAL A 53 -17.61 1.60 -0.84
CA VAL A 53 -16.30 0.94 -0.92
C VAL A 53 -16.31 -0.20 -1.95
N LEU A 54 -17.41 -0.95 -2.04
CA LEU A 54 -17.54 -2.14 -2.88
C LEU A 54 -18.58 -1.94 -3.99
N THR A 55 -18.28 -2.43 -5.18
CA THR A 55 -19.23 -2.61 -6.27
C THR A 55 -20.28 -3.66 -5.90
N VAL A 56 -21.31 -3.82 -6.73
CA VAL A 56 -22.34 -4.84 -6.53
C VAL A 56 -21.71 -6.24 -6.58
N ALA A 57 -20.90 -6.50 -7.61
CA ALA A 57 -20.24 -7.80 -7.79
C ALA A 57 -19.27 -8.14 -6.66
N GLU A 58 -18.48 -7.17 -6.20
CA GLU A 58 -17.57 -7.38 -5.07
C GLU A 58 -18.32 -7.67 -3.77
N ARG A 59 -19.47 -7.04 -3.53
CA ARG A 59 -20.31 -7.35 -2.35
C ARG A 59 -20.89 -8.76 -2.42
N GLN A 60 -21.34 -9.18 -3.60
CA GLN A 60 -21.84 -10.53 -3.82
C GLN A 60 -20.74 -11.56 -3.62
N ALA A 61 -19.57 -11.33 -4.22
CA ALA A 61 -18.39 -12.17 -4.05
C ALA A 61 -17.92 -12.22 -2.58
N HIS A 62 -17.95 -11.11 -1.86
CA HIS A 62 -17.62 -11.07 -0.43
C HIS A 62 -18.60 -11.92 0.40
N THR A 63 -19.92 -11.78 0.16
CA THR A 63 -20.94 -12.56 0.87
C THR A 63 -20.78 -14.05 0.59
N LEU A 64 -20.60 -14.40 -0.67
CA LEU A 64 -20.36 -15.77 -1.14
C LEU A 64 -19.12 -16.37 -0.47
N LEU A 65 -18.02 -15.61 -0.44
CA LEU A 65 -16.75 -16.05 0.16
C LEU A 65 -16.90 -16.32 1.67
N ARG A 66 -17.63 -15.48 2.38
CA ARG A 66 -17.93 -15.69 3.82
C ARG A 66 -18.76 -16.95 4.05
N GLN A 67 -19.71 -17.24 3.17
CA GLN A 67 -20.53 -18.45 3.24
C GLN A 67 -19.72 -19.72 2.88
N ALA A 68 -18.86 -19.62 1.86
CA ALA A 68 -18.04 -20.72 1.42
C ALA A 68 -16.94 -21.10 2.44
N MET A 69 -16.42 -20.12 3.17
CA MET A 69 -15.28 -20.27 4.07
C MET A 69 -15.58 -19.77 5.49
N PRO A 70 -16.52 -20.42 6.22
CA PRO A 70 -16.82 -20.06 7.60
C PRO A 70 -15.57 -20.32 8.47
N GLY A 71 -15.30 -19.41 9.39
CA GLY A 71 -14.10 -19.48 10.26
C GLY A 71 -12.83 -18.81 9.68
N TYR A 72 -12.89 -18.33 8.44
CA TYR A 72 -11.82 -17.51 7.85
C TYR A 72 -12.20 -16.03 7.85
N LEU A 73 -11.19 -15.17 7.97
CA LEU A 73 -11.38 -13.72 7.89
C LEU A 73 -11.40 -13.29 6.42
N VAL A 74 -12.47 -12.62 6.00
CA VAL A 74 -12.61 -12.04 4.66
C VAL A 74 -12.53 -10.53 4.77
N LEU A 75 -11.49 -9.95 4.16
CA LEU A 75 -11.25 -8.52 4.09
C LEU A 75 -11.42 -8.03 2.66
N ALA A 76 -11.91 -6.79 2.52
CA ALA A 76 -12.16 -6.20 1.21
C ALA A 76 -11.33 -4.92 1.00
N GLN A 77 -10.95 -4.66 -0.26
CA GLN A 77 -10.24 -3.46 -0.71
C GLN A 77 -8.98 -3.15 0.11
N VAL A 78 -8.17 -4.20 0.37
CA VAL A 78 -6.96 -4.06 1.18
C VAL A 78 -5.78 -3.62 0.32
N PRO A 79 -5.12 -2.47 0.62
CA PRO A 79 -3.92 -2.06 -0.08
C PRO A 79 -2.80 -3.11 0.03
N LEU A 80 -2.09 -3.38 -1.07
CA LEU A 80 -1.01 -4.36 -1.09
C LEU A 80 0.10 -4.03 -0.08
N SER A 81 0.31 -2.74 0.20
CA SER A 81 1.29 -2.27 1.18
C SER A 81 1.03 -2.71 2.62
N ARG A 82 -0.19 -3.18 2.92
CA ARG A 82 -0.56 -3.66 4.27
C ARG A 82 -0.06 -5.07 4.56
N PHE A 83 0.08 -5.90 3.51
CA PHE A 83 0.41 -7.32 3.68
C PHE A 83 1.59 -7.79 2.82
N LEU A 84 2.18 -6.91 2.00
CA LEU A 84 3.42 -7.15 1.29
C LEU A 84 4.50 -6.18 1.77
N SER A 85 5.69 -6.70 2.03
CA SER A 85 6.85 -5.90 2.41
C SER A 85 8.10 -6.33 1.66
N VAL A 86 8.99 -5.36 1.39
CA VAL A 86 10.32 -5.60 0.82
C VAL A 86 11.33 -4.86 1.69
N PRO A 87 12.04 -5.56 2.58
CA PRO A 87 12.90 -4.92 3.58
C PRO A 87 13.98 -4.00 3.00
N ALA A 88 14.58 -4.37 1.86
CA ALA A 88 15.75 -3.68 1.31
C ALA A 88 15.47 -2.33 0.62
N ARG A 89 14.23 -2.07 0.15
CA ARG A 89 13.86 -0.87 -0.63
C ARG A 89 12.45 -0.39 -0.35
N GLN A 90 12.10 -0.28 0.92
CA GLN A 90 10.73 -0.02 1.34
C GLN A 90 10.12 1.27 0.75
N GLY A 91 10.88 2.36 0.67
CA GLY A 91 10.38 3.63 0.14
C GLY A 91 10.00 3.59 -1.35
N GLU A 92 10.89 3.06 -2.21
CA GLU A 92 10.60 2.90 -3.64
C GLU A 92 9.47 1.89 -3.88
N TRP A 93 9.47 0.81 -3.09
CA TRP A 93 8.46 -0.22 -3.15
C TRP A 93 7.07 0.35 -2.86
N LEU A 94 6.91 1.07 -1.75
CA LEU A 94 5.66 1.70 -1.37
C LEU A 94 5.13 2.64 -2.44
N GLN A 95 5.98 3.46 -3.07
CA GLN A 95 5.57 4.32 -4.17
C GLN A 95 5.02 3.53 -5.36
N ARG A 96 5.64 2.39 -5.68
CA ARG A 96 5.24 1.56 -6.83
C ARG A 96 3.93 0.82 -6.63
N ILE A 97 3.57 0.47 -5.38
CA ILE A 97 2.38 -0.30 -5.04
C ILE A 97 1.27 0.51 -4.39
N SER A 98 1.51 1.80 -4.09
CA SER A 98 0.57 2.67 -3.34
C SER A 98 -0.83 2.75 -3.95
N GLY A 99 -0.95 2.56 -5.28
CA GLY A 99 -2.22 2.55 -5.97
C GLY A 99 -2.84 1.17 -6.19
N LEU A 100 -2.25 0.09 -5.64
CA LEU A 100 -2.73 -1.27 -5.81
C LEU A 100 -3.44 -1.76 -4.55
N SER A 101 -4.67 -2.24 -4.72
CA SER A 101 -5.46 -2.89 -3.66
C SER A 101 -5.95 -4.25 -4.16
N ALA A 102 -6.05 -5.20 -3.27
CA ALA A 102 -6.70 -6.48 -3.51
C ALA A 102 -8.19 -6.33 -3.25
N ASP A 103 -9.04 -6.84 -4.14
CA ASP A 103 -10.49 -6.72 -4.01
C ASP A 103 -10.98 -7.47 -2.78
N LEU A 104 -10.64 -8.75 -2.67
CA LEU A 104 -10.97 -9.56 -1.50
C LEU A 104 -9.76 -10.38 -1.05
N LEU A 105 -9.55 -10.46 0.26
CA LEU A 105 -8.51 -11.26 0.91
C LEU A 105 -9.16 -12.33 1.77
N LEU A 106 -8.68 -13.56 1.64
CA LEU A 106 -8.97 -14.63 2.56
C LEU A 106 -7.79 -14.81 3.50
N CYS A 107 -8.03 -14.67 4.80
CA CYS A 107 -7.01 -14.78 5.83
C CYS A 107 -7.39 -15.86 6.86
N ASP A 108 -6.39 -16.41 7.54
CA ASP A 108 -6.60 -17.25 8.71
C ASP A 108 -6.97 -16.42 9.95
N SER A 109 -7.22 -17.08 11.09
CA SER A 109 -7.53 -16.43 12.35
C SER A 109 -6.42 -15.54 12.91
N ALA A 110 -5.17 -15.76 12.46
CA ALA A 110 -4.02 -14.92 12.81
C ALA A 110 -3.79 -13.79 11.79
N SER A 111 -4.76 -13.52 10.91
CA SER A 111 -4.71 -12.49 9.85
C SER A 111 -3.63 -12.71 8.79
N ARG A 112 -3.12 -13.95 8.64
CA ARG A 112 -2.20 -14.28 7.55
C ARG A 112 -2.96 -14.48 6.26
N VAL A 113 -2.49 -13.86 5.18
CA VAL A 113 -3.12 -13.95 3.87
C VAL A 113 -2.89 -15.35 3.29
N LEU A 114 -3.98 -16.02 2.94
CA LEU A 114 -4.00 -17.36 2.35
C LEU A 114 -4.24 -17.30 0.84
N ALA A 115 -5.18 -16.46 0.42
CA ALA A 115 -5.52 -16.24 -0.99
C ALA A 115 -6.06 -14.84 -1.22
N VAL A 116 -5.94 -14.38 -2.46
CA VAL A 116 -6.56 -13.17 -2.97
C VAL A 116 -7.58 -13.55 -4.01
N ILE A 117 -8.76 -12.95 -3.95
CA ILE A 117 -9.81 -13.10 -4.96
C ILE A 117 -9.92 -11.77 -5.70
N ASP A 118 -9.68 -11.81 -7.01
CA ASP A 118 -9.70 -10.69 -7.94
C ASP A 118 -11.01 -10.74 -8.72
N VAL A 119 -11.91 -9.77 -8.48
CA VAL A 119 -13.22 -9.70 -9.14
C VAL A 119 -13.08 -8.84 -10.38
N ARG A 120 -13.17 -9.48 -11.54
CA ARG A 120 -12.92 -8.84 -12.83
C ARG A 120 -14.20 -8.38 -13.49
N PRO A 121 -14.31 -7.10 -13.84
CA PRO A 121 -15.42 -6.62 -14.64
C PRO A 121 -15.33 -7.17 -16.07
N LEU A 122 -16.49 -7.30 -16.72
CA LEU A 122 -16.62 -7.77 -18.10
C LEU A 122 -15.80 -6.93 -19.09
N ARG A 123 -15.79 -5.63 -18.87
CA ARG A 123 -15.05 -4.69 -19.73
C ARG A 123 -13.93 -4.04 -18.93
N LEU A 124 -12.71 -4.42 -19.23
CA LEU A 124 -11.51 -3.83 -18.67
C LEU A 124 -10.91 -2.84 -19.67
N SER A 125 -10.63 -1.63 -19.23
CA SER A 125 -9.72 -0.74 -19.98
C SER A 125 -8.31 -1.32 -19.97
N ASP A 126 -7.48 -0.95 -20.95
CA ASP A 126 -6.09 -1.42 -21.02
C ASP A 126 -5.29 -1.06 -19.76
N ASN A 127 -5.54 0.10 -19.17
CA ASN A 127 -4.91 0.51 -17.92
C ASN A 127 -5.34 -0.40 -16.74
N SER A 128 -6.62 -0.73 -16.67
CA SER A 128 -7.15 -1.65 -15.66
C SER A 128 -6.57 -3.05 -15.81
N ARG A 129 -6.50 -3.56 -17.05
CA ARG A 129 -5.87 -4.85 -17.35
C ARG A 129 -4.42 -4.91 -16.88
N ARG A 130 -3.61 -3.91 -17.25
CA ARG A 130 -2.21 -3.82 -16.82
C ARG A 130 -2.07 -3.73 -15.30
N ARG A 131 -3.00 -3.06 -14.62
CA ARG A 131 -3.03 -2.97 -13.16
C ARG A 131 -3.28 -4.34 -12.54
N HIS A 132 -4.28 -5.10 -13.01
CA HIS A 132 -4.57 -6.45 -12.55
C HIS A 132 -3.40 -7.42 -12.81
N GLU A 133 -2.78 -7.36 -14.00
CA GLU A 133 -1.61 -8.16 -14.34
C GLU A 133 -0.42 -7.88 -13.41
N ARG A 134 -0.14 -6.60 -13.13
CA ARG A 134 0.91 -6.20 -12.19
C ARG A 134 0.63 -6.70 -10.79
N MET A 135 -0.60 -6.53 -10.31
CA MET A 135 -1.02 -7.02 -8.99
C MET A 135 -0.87 -8.54 -8.90
N THR A 136 -1.41 -9.29 -9.85
CA THR A 136 -1.31 -10.76 -9.91
C THR A 136 0.15 -11.23 -9.93
N THR A 137 1.00 -10.55 -10.71
CA THR A 137 2.43 -10.89 -10.80
C THR A 137 3.14 -10.67 -9.45
N LEU A 138 2.85 -9.57 -8.75
CA LEU A 138 3.43 -9.28 -7.45
C LEU A 138 2.97 -10.29 -6.39
N LEU A 139 1.69 -10.61 -6.35
CA LEU A 139 1.12 -11.57 -5.41
C LEU A 139 1.70 -12.98 -5.62
N ARG A 140 1.83 -13.42 -6.88
CA ARG A 140 2.47 -14.72 -7.19
C ARG A 140 3.93 -14.76 -6.77
N LYS A 141 4.68 -13.67 -6.99
CA LYS A 141 6.08 -13.58 -6.52
C LYS A 141 6.17 -13.63 -4.98
N ALA A 142 5.17 -13.14 -4.28
CA ALA A 142 5.07 -13.24 -2.82
C ALA A 142 4.58 -14.63 -2.35
N GLY A 143 4.29 -15.57 -3.26
CA GLY A 143 3.77 -16.90 -2.94
C GLY A 143 2.29 -16.92 -2.58
N ILE A 144 1.56 -15.80 -2.79
CA ILE A 144 0.14 -15.70 -2.50
C ILE A 144 -0.65 -16.22 -3.70
N LYS A 145 -1.62 -17.08 -3.45
CA LYS A 145 -2.53 -17.60 -4.48
C LYS A 145 -3.55 -16.53 -4.88
N VAL A 146 -3.80 -16.43 -6.19
CA VAL A 146 -4.77 -15.49 -6.75
C VAL A 146 -5.80 -16.26 -7.54
N LEU A 147 -7.08 -16.10 -7.18
CA LEU A 147 -8.24 -16.55 -7.96
C LEU A 147 -8.85 -15.33 -8.65
N SER A 148 -9.24 -15.51 -9.90
CA SER A 148 -9.96 -14.47 -10.64
C SER A 148 -11.38 -14.93 -10.89
N TRP A 149 -12.36 -14.16 -10.42
CA TRP A 149 -13.78 -14.37 -10.68
C TRP A 149 -14.30 -13.29 -11.61
N GLN A 150 -15.13 -13.66 -12.56
CA GLN A 150 -15.80 -12.70 -13.44
C GLN A 150 -17.05 -12.15 -12.73
N GLU A 151 -17.32 -10.86 -12.89
CA GLU A 151 -18.44 -10.20 -12.20
C GLU A 151 -19.82 -10.75 -12.61
N ASP A 152 -19.94 -11.26 -13.85
CA ASP A 152 -21.16 -11.85 -14.42
C ASP A 152 -21.28 -13.37 -14.20
N ALA A 153 -20.19 -14.02 -13.76
CA ALA A 153 -20.09 -15.46 -13.58
C ALA A 153 -19.43 -15.80 -12.24
N LEU A 154 -19.96 -15.24 -11.15
CA LEU A 154 -19.51 -15.60 -9.82
C LEU A 154 -19.85 -17.07 -9.54
N PRO A 155 -18.91 -17.85 -8.93
CA PRO A 155 -19.18 -19.25 -8.58
C PRO A 155 -20.28 -19.34 -7.51
N ASP A 156 -20.91 -20.49 -7.40
CA ASP A 156 -21.72 -20.80 -6.22
C ASP A 156 -20.85 -21.11 -4.98
N VAL A 157 -21.49 -21.22 -3.82
CA VAL A 157 -20.80 -21.46 -2.54
C VAL A 157 -19.98 -22.76 -2.55
N THR A 158 -20.52 -23.80 -3.17
CA THR A 158 -19.90 -25.13 -3.26
C THR A 158 -18.67 -25.10 -4.16
N THR A 159 -18.81 -24.51 -5.32
CA THR A 159 -17.74 -24.33 -6.31
C THR A 159 -16.63 -23.43 -5.74
N ALA A 160 -16.98 -22.31 -5.11
CA ALA A 160 -16.01 -21.43 -4.46
C ALA A 160 -15.22 -22.16 -3.38
N ARG A 161 -15.90 -22.95 -2.54
CA ARG A 161 -15.26 -23.76 -1.51
C ARG A 161 -14.33 -24.81 -2.13
N GLY A 162 -14.77 -25.49 -3.19
CA GLY A 162 -13.97 -26.46 -3.92
C GLY A 162 -12.70 -25.88 -4.54
N GLN A 163 -12.77 -24.64 -5.03
CA GLN A 163 -11.60 -23.92 -5.56
C GLN A 163 -10.60 -23.50 -4.47
N LEU A 164 -11.11 -23.12 -3.29
CA LEU A 164 -10.29 -22.56 -2.21
C LEU A 164 -9.63 -23.61 -1.34
N LEU A 165 -10.33 -24.68 -0.96
CA LEU A 165 -9.80 -25.71 -0.05
C LEU A 165 -8.46 -26.30 -0.50
N PRO A 166 -8.26 -26.68 -1.79
CA PRO A 166 -6.98 -27.21 -2.24
C PRO A 166 -5.83 -26.19 -2.13
N LEU A 167 -6.13 -24.90 -2.28
CA LEU A 167 -5.13 -23.84 -2.17
C LEU A 167 -4.65 -23.67 -0.72
N LEU A 168 -5.54 -23.90 0.25
CA LEU A 168 -5.24 -23.80 1.68
C LEU A 168 -4.44 -25.02 2.17
N THR A 169 -4.75 -26.19 1.66
CA THR A 169 -4.01 -27.43 2.01
C THR A 169 -2.62 -27.47 1.39
N ALA A 170 -2.45 -26.98 0.15
CA ALA A 170 -1.16 -26.88 -0.53
C ALA A 170 -0.20 -25.87 0.15
N GLY A 171 -0.73 -24.89 0.90
CA GLY A 171 0.06 -23.91 1.65
C GLY A 171 0.57 -24.40 3.00
N LYS A 172 0.17 -25.62 3.42
CA LYS A 172 0.57 -26.20 4.70
C LYS A 172 1.83 -27.08 4.63
N ALA A 173 2.60 -27.02 3.52
CA ALA A 173 3.97 -27.50 3.55
C ALA A 173 4.74 -26.70 4.62
N PRO A 174 5.49 -27.34 5.52
CA PRO A 174 6.16 -26.65 6.61
C PRO A 174 7.18 -25.70 6.03
N ARG A 175 6.81 -24.45 5.91
CA ARG A 175 7.79 -23.38 5.85
C ARG A 175 8.41 -23.40 7.23
N GLU A 176 9.60 -23.97 7.31
CA GLU A 176 10.45 -23.98 8.48
C GLU A 176 10.26 -22.68 9.24
N ALA A 177 9.76 -22.79 10.47
CA ALA A 177 9.36 -21.67 11.29
C ALA A 177 10.56 -20.72 11.39
N ALA A 178 10.53 -19.65 10.62
CA ALA A 178 11.28 -18.48 11.02
C ALA A 178 10.83 -18.20 12.47
N ALA A 179 11.79 -18.35 13.38
CA ALA A 179 11.57 -18.16 14.82
C ALA A 179 10.74 -16.91 15.03
N PRO A 180 9.71 -16.95 15.89
CA PRO A 180 8.92 -15.78 16.17
C PRO A 180 9.88 -14.66 16.54
N PRO A 181 9.69 -13.43 16.03
CA PRO A 181 10.46 -12.31 16.52
C PRO A 181 10.28 -12.34 18.02
N THR A 182 11.38 -12.47 18.74
CA THR A 182 11.42 -12.40 20.20
C THR A 182 10.78 -11.06 20.55
N SER A 183 9.49 -11.08 20.83
CA SER A 183 8.81 -9.95 21.43
C SER A 183 9.51 -9.75 22.77
N ARG A 184 10.40 -8.75 22.82
CA ARG A 184 10.89 -8.25 24.11
C ARG A 184 9.64 -7.98 24.93
N PRO A 185 9.50 -8.56 26.13
CA PRO A 185 8.39 -8.21 26.99
C PRO A 185 8.47 -6.69 27.16
N MET A 186 7.43 -5.97 26.76
CA MET A 186 7.30 -4.57 27.08
C MET A 186 7.26 -4.49 28.61
N PRO A 187 8.15 -3.67 29.22
CA PRO A 187 8.07 -3.44 30.64
C PRO A 187 6.66 -2.91 30.93
N LEU A 188 5.91 -3.66 31.76
CA LEU A 188 4.63 -3.19 32.30
C LEU A 188 5.00 -2.02 33.21
N ILE A 189 4.73 -0.80 32.77
CA ILE A 189 4.81 0.38 33.63
C ILE A 189 3.59 0.27 34.55
N PRO A 190 3.79 0.15 35.89
CA PRO A 190 2.68 0.08 36.83
C PRO A 190 1.86 1.37 36.70
N ILE A 191 0.57 1.25 36.53
CA ILE A 191 -0.36 2.40 36.42
C ILE A 191 -0.26 3.35 37.64
N ALA A 192 0.21 2.86 38.76
CA ALA A 192 0.48 3.64 39.96
C ALA A 192 1.52 4.75 39.75
N GLU A 193 2.45 4.59 38.83
CA GLU A 193 3.52 5.59 38.58
C GLU A 193 3.03 6.75 37.68
N ILE A 194 1.97 6.52 36.88
CA ILE A 194 1.39 7.55 36.02
C ILE A 194 0.44 8.48 36.81
N LEU A 195 -0.12 7.99 37.94
CA LEU A 195 -1.05 8.74 38.79
C LEU A 195 -0.33 9.54 39.90
N ALA A 196 0.97 9.33 40.10
CA ALA A 196 1.73 10.01 41.13
C ALA A 196 2.33 11.37 40.68
N ASP A 197 2.32 11.65 39.37
CA ASP A 197 2.98 12.86 38.81
C ASP A 197 2.01 14.05 38.58
N ASP A 198 0.74 13.92 38.98
CA ASP A 198 -0.28 14.96 38.71
C ASP A 198 -0.72 15.74 39.97
N GLY A 199 0.12 15.79 41.03
CA GLY A 199 -0.29 16.31 42.32
C GLY A 199 0.59 17.32 43.04
N SER A 200 1.71 17.86 42.48
CA SER A 200 2.61 18.69 43.30
C SER A 200 2.99 20.08 42.79
N ASP A 201 2.38 20.62 41.73
CA ASP A 201 2.75 21.94 41.25
C ASP A 201 1.58 22.96 41.13
N ARG A 202 0.71 23.02 42.13
CA ARG A 202 -0.29 24.12 42.22
C ARG A 202 -0.64 24.51 43.65
N GLU A 203 0.35 24.84 44.47
CA GLU A 203 0.15 25.64 45.68
C GLU A 203 1.43 26.42 45.94
N ASP A 204 1.58 27.57 45.32
CA ASP A 204 2.36 28.69 45.83
C ASP A 204 2.32 29.85 44.81
N ALA A 205 1.34 30.67 44.85
CA ALA A 205 1.39 32.10 44.48
C ALA A 205 0.04 32.79 44.75
N MET A 206 -0.23 33.04 46.00
CA MET A 206 -1.22 34.07 46.34
C MET A 206 -0.70 34.88 47.54
N GLU A 207 0.25 35.82 47.24
CA GLU A 207 0.60 36.88 48.15
C GLU A 207 -0.49 37.98 48.07
N PRO A 208 -0.97 38.48 49.19
CA PRO A 208 -1.87 39.66 49.23
C PRO A 208 -1.07 40.94 49.16
N VAL A 209 -1.39 41.80 48.21
CA VAL A 209 -0.93 43.17 48.11
C VAL A 209 -1.74 44.06 49.06
N PRO A 210 -1.12 45.00 49.79
CA PRO A 210 -1.74 45.91 50.75
C PRO A 210 -2.65 47.00 50.12
#